data_3c5c8e97a1649baacdc8664bfe477a1b
#
_entry.id   3c5c8e97a1649baacdc8664bfe477a1b
#
_cell.length_a   1.000
_cell.length_b   1.000
_cell.length_c   1.000
_cell.angle_alpha   90.00
_cell.angle_beta   90.00
_cell.angle_gamma   90.00
#
_symmetry.space_group_name_H-M   'P 1'
#
loop_
_entity.id
_entity.type
_entity.pdbx_description
1 polymer ?
#
loop_
_entity_poly.entity_id
_entity_poly.type
_entity_poly.pdbx_seq_one_letter_code
_entity_poly.pdbx_strand_id
1 'polypeptide(L)'
;MIDSQEKNQSNLLWKTKTYLVGHMQYASGRNWRDHAEEELSELGITVFNPYKKPFVKDVDEGEETRLSLDHCQKHGYFNDVAERMSLVRSYDLNLVDRSDFIIAHLLPEVASWGSAEELVTAVRMKKPIFISMEGGKRATPLWLMGMLPHHYIYDSIDEVLDMVKQIDCGEKKIDSDRWRLLRKELR
;
A
#
# COMPACT_ATOMS: atom_id res chain seq x y z
N MET A 1 -5.71 -46.12 6.94
CA MET A 1 -5.46 -45.37 5.70
C MET A 1 -6.07 -44.02 5.93
N ILE A 2 -5.23 -43.09 6.35
CA ILE A 2 -5.64 -41.68 6.60
C ILE A 2 -5.33 -40.98 5.28
N ASP A 3 -6.39 -40.59 4.62
CA ASP A 3 -6.35 -39.86 3.36
C ASP A 3 -5.90 -38.41 3.68
N SER A 4 -4.59 -38.22 3.62
CA SER A 4 -3.99 -36.89 3.68
C SER A 4 -4.24 -36.24 2.31
N GLN A 5 -5.39 -35.59 2.16
CA GLN A 5 -5.55 -34.54 1.18
C GLN A 5 -4.61 -33.39 1.60
N GLU A 6 -3.37 -33.43 1.15
CA GLU A 6 -2.55 -32.23 1.03
C GLU A 6 -3.34 -31.26 0.16
N LYS A 7 -3.97 -30.27 0.80
CA LYS A 7 -4.43 -29.08 0.10
C LYS A 7 -3.20 -28.51 -0.59
N ASN A 8 -3.16 -28.66 -1.88
CA ASN A 8 -2.18 -28.03 -2.76
C ASN A 8 -2.44 -26.51 -2.61
N GLN A 9 -1.79 -25.92 -1.62
CA GLN A 9 -1.91 -24.50 -1.32
C GLN A 9 -1.12 -23.78 -2.43
N SER A 10 -1.83 -23.28 -3.43
CA SER A 10 -1.22 -22.56 -4.53
C SER A 10 -0.76 -21.19 -4.03
N ASN A 11 0.52 -21.01 -3.74
CA ASN A 11 1.10 -19.72 -3.37
C ASN A 11 1.27 -18.84 -4.61
N LEU A 12 0.17 -18.34 -5.15
CA LEU A 12 0.16 -17.58 -6.40
C LEU A 12 0.86 -16.23 -6.28
N LEU A 13 0.87 -15.64 -5.07
CA LEU A 13 1.50 -14.34 -4.80
C LEU A 13 2.92 -14.46 -4.26
N TRP A 14 3.46 -15.68 -4.11
CA TRP A 14 4.83 -15.86 -3.64
C TRP A 14 5.85 -15.10 -4.48
N LYS A 15 6.78 -14.42 -3.82
CA LYS A 15 7.79 -13.53 -4.42
C LYS A 15 7.23 -12.30 -5.16
N THR A 16 5.94 -12.01 -5.03
CA THR A 16 5.42 -10.72 -5.45
C THR A 16 5.82 -9.63 -4.44
N LYS A 17 5.63 -8.39 -4.83
CA LYS A 17 5.99 -7.22 -4.03
C LYS A 17 4.79 -6.30 -3.89
N THR A 18 4.57 -5.79 -2.70
CA THR A 18 3.54 -4.78 -2.44
C THR A 18 4.13 -3.57 -1.72
N TYR A 19 3.57 -2.40 -1.97
CA TYR A 19 3.88 -1.18 -1.24
C TYR A 19 2.66 -0.74 -0.44
N LEU A 20 2.88 -0.30 0.82
CA LEU A 20 1.85 0.05 1.77
C LEU A 20 1.62 1.57 1.80
N VAL A 21 0.62 2.03 1.07
CA VAL A 21 0.21 3.44 0.97
C VAL A 21 -0.70 3.84 2.11
N GLY A 22 -0.53 5.05 2.66
CA GLY A 22 -1.45 5.59 3.66
C GLY A 22 -0.82 6.67 4.53
N HIS A 23 -1.60 7.15 5.50
CA HIS A 23 -1.18 8.21 6.38
C HIS A 23 0.04 7.84 7.24
N MET A 24 0.91 8.82 7.46
CA MET A 24 2.12 8.72 8.29
C MET A 24 2.02 9.58 9.57
N GLN A 25 0.92 10.31 9.75
CA GLN A 25 0.79 11.39 10.73
C GLN A 25 0.48 10.87 12.15
N TYR A 26 -0.02 9.64 12.29
CA TYR A 26 -0.44 9.07 13.57
C TYR A 26 0.24 7.72 13.82
N ALA A 27 0.36 7.35 15.09
CA ALA A 27 0.88 6.03 15.49
C ALA A 27 0.11 4.86 14.85
N SER A 28 -1.20 5.04 14.62
CA SER A 28 -2.03 4.08 13.87
C SER A 28 -1.49 3.78 12.48
N GLY A 29 -0.84 4.74 11.83
CA GLY A 29 -0.21 4.55 10.52
C GLY A 29 0.90 3.52 10.52
N ARG A 30 1.62 3.36 11.63
CA ARG A 30 2.63 2.30 11.81
C ARG A 30 1.97 0.96 12.11
N ASN A 31 1.02 0.93 13.05
CA ASN A 31 0.43 -0.32 13.54
C ASN A 31 -0.20 -1.17 12.44
N TRP A 32 -0.99 -0.58 11.56
CA TRP A 32 -1.64 -1.32 10.48
C TRP A 32 -0.62 -1.87 9.47
N ARG A 33 0.48 -1.12 9.24
CA ARG A 33 1.55 -1.57 8.32
C ARG A 33 2.36 -2.72 8.90
N ASP A 34 2.67 -2.66 10.20
CA ASP A 34 3.40 -3.74 10.87
C ASP A 34 2.54 -5.02 10.86
N HIS A 35 1.24 -4.92 11.13
CA HIS A 35 0.30 -6.04 11.02
C HIS A 35 0.22 -6.59 9.58
N ALA A 36 0.03 -5.73 8.60
CA ALA A 36 -0.04 -6.15 7.20
C ALA A 36 1.28 -6.79 6.73
N GLU A 37 2.42 -6.27 7.15
CA GLU A 37 3.73 -6.82 6.80
C GLU A 37 3.94 -8.22 7.38
N GLU A 38 3.53 -8.47 8.63
CA GLU A 38 3.59 -9.78 9.26
C GLU A 38 2.78 -10.80 8.45
N GLU A 39 1.49 -10.55 8.24
CA GLU A 39 0.57 -11.42 7.50
C GLU A 39 1.01 -11.70 6.05
N LEU A 40 1.45 -10.68 5.34
CA LEU A 40 1.87 -10.83 3.94
C LEU A 40 3.22 -11.54 3.80
N SER A 41 4.11 -11.37 4.78
CA SER A 41 5.41 -12.05 4.79
C SER A 41 5.25 -13.56 4.94
N GLU A 42 4.24 -14.03 5.69
CA GLU A 42 3.90 -15.45 5.80
C GLU A 42 3.50 -16.08 4.44
N LEU A 43 2.92 -15.28 3.54
CA LEU A 43 2.62 -15.69 2.16
C LEU A 43 3.83 -15.60 1.22
N GLY A 44 5.00 -15.19 1.72
CA GLY A 44 6.20 -14.99 0.92
C GLY A 44 6.15 -13.76 0.01
N ILE A 45 5.29 -12.79 0.33
CA ILE A 45 5.18 -11.50 -0.36
C ILE A 45 6.23 -10.54 0.24
N THR A 46 6.99 -9.87 -0.61
CA THR A 46 7.90 -8.81 -0.17
C THR A 46 7.12 -7.52 0.07
N VAL A 47 7.16 -7.01 1.29
CA VAL A 47 6.44 -5.79 1.66
C VAL A 47 7.38 -4.59 1.69
N PHE A 48 7.05 -3.54 0.95
CA PHE A 48 7.69 -2.24 1.05
C PHE A 48 6.92 -1.37 2.04
N ASN A 49 7.47 -1.26 3.24
CA ASN A 49 6.92 -0.45 4.33
C ASN A 49 7.67 0.89 4.40
N PRO A 50 7.01 2.04 4.19
CA PRO A 50 7.69 3.35 4.19
C PRO A 50 8.35 3.72 5.53
N TYR A 51 7.95 3.10 6.64
CA TYR A 51 8.64 3.25 7.93
C TYR A 51 9.94 2.44 8.05
N LYS A 52 10.15 1.45 7.17
CA LYS A 52 11.32 0.56 7.20
C LYS A 52 12.14 0.72 5.92
N LYS A 53 12.54 1.96 5.60
CA LYS A 53 13.36 2.27 4.42
C LYS A 53 14.81 1.86 4.70
N PRO A 54 15.31 0.73 4.13
CA PRO A 54 16.67 0.30 4.36
C PRO A 54 17.66 1.22 3.63
N PHE A 55 18.79 1.49 4.28
CA PHE A 55 19.97 2.12 3.69
C PHE A 55 19.93 3.63 3.40
N VAL A 56 18.83 4.34 3.64
CA VAL A 56 18.74 5.77 3.31
C VAL A 56 18.26 6.55 4.54
N LYS A 57 19.19 7.04 5.35
CA LYS A 57 18.90 7.87 6.53
C LYS A 57 18.17 9.17 6.18
N ASP A 58 18.40 9.67 4.96
CA ASP A 58 17.87 10.95 4.52
C ASP A 58 16.43 10.90 3.97
N VAL A 59 15.79 9.73 3.94
CA VAL A 59 14.37 9.56 3.54
C VAL A 59 13.50 9.04 4.68
N ASP A 60 14.00 9.13 5.93
CA ASP A 60 13.21 8.78 7.11
C ASP A 60 12.02 9.75 7.26
N GLU A 61 10.87 9.19 7.58
CA GLU A 61 9.60 9.91 7.81
C GLU A 61 9.10 9.74 9.25
N GLY A 62 10.01 9.43 10.15
CA GLY A 62 9.71 9.34 11.58
C GLY A 62 9.21 10.66 12.17
N GLU A 63 8.69 10.59 13.38
CA GLU A 63 8.10 11.75 14.06
C GLU A 63 9.10 12.90 14.24
N GLU A 64 10.36 12.60 14.57
CA GLU A 64 11.41 13.63 14.72
C GLU A 64 11.69 14.36 13.41
N THR A 65 11.78 13.64 12.30
CA THR A 65 11.98 14.23 10.97
C THR A 65 10.81 15.13 10.59
N ARG A 66 9.57 14.70 10.86
CA ARG A 66 8.39 15.50 10.59
C ARG A 66 8.35 16.78 11.41
N LEU A 67 8.64 16.69 12.72
CA LEU A 67 8.72 17.88 13.59
C LEU A 67 9.80 18.85 13.12
N SER A 68 10.95 18.34 12.67
CA SER A 68 12.03 19.16 12.11
C SER A 68 11.59 19.86 10.82
N LEU A 69 10.91 19.15 9.91
CA LEU A 69 10.40 19.75 8.67
C LEU A 69 9.31 20.78 8.92
N ASP A 70 8.40 20.51 9.85
CA ASP A 70 7.39 21.50 10.30
C ASP A 70 8.04 22.76 10.86
N HIS A 71 9.12 22.60 11.65
CA HIS A 71 9.89 23.73 12.17
C HIS A 71 10.53 24.51 11.02
N CYS A 72 11.21 23.84 10.10
CA CYS A 72 11.82 24.47 8.93
C CYS A 72 10.80 25.25 8.10
N GLN A 73 9.64 24.67 7.84
CA GLN A 73 8.57 25.29 7.08
C GLN A 73 8.05 26.54 7.76
N LYS A 74 7.79 26.50 9.10
CA LYS A 74 7.32 27.64 9.90
C LYS A 74 8.32 28.80 9.96
N HIS A 75 9.61 28.50 9.83
CA HIS A 75 10.68 29.51 9.88
C HIS A 75 11.18 29.95 8.50
N GLY A 76 10.54 29.50 7.41
CA GLY A 76 10.85 29.95 6.06
C GLY A 76 12.04 29.24 5.40
N TYR A 77 12.53 28.15 5.96
CA TYR A 77 13.58 27.31 5.35
C TYR A 77 13.02 26.41 4.25
N PHE A 78 12.36 27.01 3.25
CA PHE A 78 11.61 26.28 2.23
C PHE A 78 12.48 25.43 1.32
N ASN A 79 13.73 25.83 1.07
CA ASN A 79 14.64 25.03 0.25
C ASN A 79 14.98 23.71 0.92
N ASP A 80 15.25 23.71 2.23
CA ASP A 80 15.59 22.51 3.00
C ASP A 80 14.40 21.54 3.02
N VAL A 81 13.18 22.08 3.20
CA VAL A 81 11.95 21.28 3.14
C VAL A 81 11.75 20.69 1.76
N ALA A 82 11.91 21.50 0.70
CA ALA A 82 11.70 21.04 -0.68
C ALA A 82 12.73 19.97 -1.09
N GLU A 83 13.99 20.14 -0.74
CA GLU A 83 15.05 19.16 -1.01
C GLU A 83 14.75 17.83 -0.31
N ARG A 84 14.46 17.88 0.98
CA ARG A 84 14.14 16.69 1.77
C ARG A 84 12.91 15.96 1.23
N MET A 85 11.81 16.68 1.01
CA MET A 85 10.57 16.08 0.51
C MET A 85 10.70 15.56 -0.92
N SER A 86 11.55 16.17 -1.75
CA SER A 86 11.86 15.64 -3.09
C SER A 86 12.53 14.27 -3.02
N LEU A 87 13.45 14.06 -2.07
CA LEU A 87 14.08 12.76 -1.87
C LEU A 87 13.08 11.72 -1.38
N VAL A 88 12.27 12.04 -0.36
CA VAL A 88 11.21 11.16 0.16
C VAL A 88 10.26 10.76 -0.96
N ARG A 89 9.70 11.73 -1.67
CA ARG A 89 8.78 11.51 -2.78
C ARG A 89 9.39 10.61 -3.87
N SER A 90 10.63 10.89 -4.27
CA SER A 90 11.30 10.10 -5.31
C SER A 90 11.51 8.65 -4.88
N TYR A 91 11.84 8.45 -3.62
CA TYR A 91 12.01 7.11 -3.05
C TYR A 91 10.68 6.34 -3.03
N ASP A 92 9.61 6.96 -2.53
CA ASP A 92 8.29 6.31 -2.41
C ASP A 92 7.69 5.99 -3.77
N LEU A 93 7.79 6.89 -4.74
CA LEU A 93 7.36 6.59 -6.11
C LEU A 93 8.18 5.45 -6.74
N ASN A 94 9.47 5.33 -6.41
CA ASN A 94 10.26 4.17 -6.84
C ASN A 94 9.77 2.87 -6.20
N LEU A 95 9.29 2.89 -4.95
CA LEU A 95 8.67 1.72 -4.32
C LEU A 95 7.34 1.36 -4.99
N VAL A 96 6.54 2.36 -5.38
CA VAL A 96 5.35 2.13 -6.21
C VAL A 96 5.74 1.45 -7.52
N ASP A 97 6.77 1.95 -8.22
CA ASP A 97 7.24 1.38 -9.49
C ASP A 97 7.63 -0.09 -9.36
N ARG A 98 8.31 -0.44 -8.29
CA ARG A 98 8.86 -1.78 -8.03
C ARG A 98 7.85 -2.78 -7.49
N SER A 99 6.67 -2.33 -7.10
CA SER A 99 5.60 -3.18 -6.56
C SER A 99 4.81 -3.85 -7.67
N ASP A 100 4.33 -5.06 -7.42
CA ASP A 100 3.41 -5.79 -8.31
C ASP A 100 1.96 -5.33 -8.09
N PHE A 101 1.61 -4.99 -6.85
CA PHE A 101 0.31 -4.46 -6.45
C PHE A 101 0.47 -3.50 -5.26
N ILE A 102 -0.58 -2.78 -4.92
CA ILE A 102 -0.60 -1.78 -3.85
C ILE A 102 -1.68 -2.14 -2.84
N ILE A 103 -1.36 -1.99 -1.57
CA ILE A 103 -2.33 -1.98 -0.47
C ILE A 103 -2.35 -0.58 0.13
N ALA A 104 -3.53 0.01 0.24
CA ALA A 104 -3.70 1.33 0.83
C ALA A 104 -4.66 1.28 2.03
N HIS A 105 -4.30 1.98 3.10
CA HIS A 105 -5.22 2.25 4.22
C HIS A 105 -5.43 3.75 4.34
N LEU A 106 -6.66 4.20 4.09
CA LEU A 106 -7.03 5.60 3.97
C LEU A 106 -8.03 6.01 5.05
N LEU A 107 -7.80 7.18 5.61
CA LEU A 107 -8.69 7.85 6.54
C LEU A 107 -9.37 9.01 5.80
N PRO A 108 -10.72 9.08 5.76
CA PRO A 108 -11.44 10.12 5.03
C PRO A 108 -11.06 11.55 5.46
N GLU A 109 -10.78 11.72 6.75
CA GLU A 109 -10.47 13.02 7.35
C GLU A 109 -9.00 13.44 7.18
N VAL A 110 -8.16 12.56 6.60
CA VAL A 110 -6.74 12.84 6.43
C VAL A 110 -6.41 13.04 4.97
N ALA A 111 -6.31 14.30 4.56
CA ALA A 111 -5.82 14.64 3.23
C ALA A 111 -4.31 14.37 3.14
N SER A 112 -3.91 13.40 2.32
CA SER A 112 -2.51 13.08 2.05
C SER A 112 -2.23 13.21 0.56
N TRP A 113 -1.49 14.27 0.19
CA TRP A 113 -1.06 14.49 -1.20
C TRP A 113 -0.10 13.40 -1.68
N GLY A 114 0.77 12.91 -0.79
CA GLY A 114 1.67 11.78 -1.09
C GLY A 114 0.89 10.53 -1.45
N SER A 115 -0.02 10.09 -0.57
CA SER A 115 -0.86 8.90 -0.85
C SER A 115 -1.70 9.07 -2.11
N ALA A 116 -2.22 10.28 -2.39
CA ALA A 116 -2.97 10.53 -3.62
C ALA A 116 -2.08 10.37 -4.87
N GLU A 117 -0.86 10.91 -4.86
CA GLU A 117 0.09 10.76 -5.96
C GLU A 117 0.50 9.31 -6.19
N GLU A 118 0.79 8.58 -5.11
CA GLU A 118 1.15 7.16 -5.16
C GLU A 118 0.03 6.31 -5.78
N LEU A 119 -1.22 6.54 -5.36
CA LEU A 119 -2.39 5.85 -5.92
C LEU A 119 -2.63 6.21 -7.39
N VAL A 120 -2.56 7.49 -7.76
CA VAL A 120 -2.70 7.92 -9.16
C VAL A 120 -1.61 7.29 -10.03
N THR A 121 -0.38 7.26 -9.55
CA THR A 121 0.74 6.63 -10.24
C THR A 121 0.49 5.14 -10.45
N ALA A 122 0.08 4.41 -9.41
CA ALA A 122 -0.24 2.99 -9.49
C ALA A 122 -1.40 2.70 -10.47
N VAL A 123 -2.45 3.53 -10.47
CA VAL A 123 -3.58 3.43 -11.43
C VAL A 123 -3.10 3.63 -12.86
N ARG A 124 -2.26 4.63 -13.13
CA ARG A 124 -1.69 4.88 -14.47
C ARG A 124 -0.82 3.71 -14.95
N MET A 125 -0.12 3.07 -14.03
CA MET A 125 0.68 1.87 -14.30
C MET A 125 -0.17 0.60 -14.44
N LYS A 126 -1.49 0.70 -14.20
CA LYS A 126 -2.44 -0.42 -14.20
C LYS A 126 -2.09 -1.52 -13.19
N LYS A 127 -1.54 -1.14 -12.04
CA LYS A 127 -1.28 -2.06 -10.94
C LYS A 127 -2.58 -2.38 -10.20
N PRO A 128 -2.77 -3.61 -9.71
CA PRO A 128 -3.84 -3.92 -8.77
C PRO A 128 -3.72 -3.07 -7.50
N ILE A 129 -4.85 -2.57 -7.00
CA ILE A 129 -4.89 -1.74 -5.80
C ILE A 129 -6.03 -2.24 -4.91
N PHE A 130 -5.71 -2.55 -3.66
CA PHE A 130 -6.66 -2.94 -2.63
C PHE A 130 -6.71 -1.82 -1.59
N ILE A 131 -7.89 -1.31 -1.28
CA ILE A 131 -8.04 -0.17 -0.38
C ILE A 131 -8.85 -0.58 0.85
N SER A 132 -8.27 -0.37 2.02
CA SER A 132 -9.01 -0.25 3.28
C SER A 132 -9.36 1.22 3.47
N MET A 133 -10.64 1.52 3.59
CA MET A 133 -11.16 2.87 3.82
C MET A 133 -11.91 2.88 5.15
N GLU A 134 -11.51 3.73 6.08
CA GLU A 134 -12.29 3.93 7.30
C GLU A 134 -13.67 4.48 6.97
N GLY A 135 -14.72 3.80 7.46
CA GLY A 135 -16.12 4.07 7.06
C GLY A 135 -16.51 3.49 5.69
N GLY A 136 -15.64 2.70 5.09
CA GLY A 136 -15.91 1.89 3.90
C GLY A 136 -16.23 2.69 2.65
N LYS A 137 -16.94 2.04 1.75
CA LYS A 137 -17.33 2.65 0.45
C LYS A 137 -18.15 3.93 0.60
N ARG A 138 -18.92 4.07 1.69
CA ARG A 138 -19.75 5.26 1.93
C ARG A 138 -18.92 6.50 2.27
N ALA A 139 -17.76 6.31 2.88
CA ALA A 139 -16.83 7.39 3.22
C ALA A 139 -15.80 7.67 2.10
N THR A 140 -15.78 6.83 1.05
CA THR A 140 -14.82 6.95 -0.03
C THR A 140 -15.07 8.20 -0.88
N PRO A 141 -14.04 9.04 -1.11
CA PRO A 141 -14.14 10.19 -2.00
C PRO A 141 -14.62 9.80 -3.40
N LEU A 142 -15.53 10.60 -3.98
CA LEU A 142 -16.12 10.30 -5.30
C LEU A 142 -15.06 10.13 -6.41
N TRP A 143 -14.00 10.91 -6.36
CA TRP A 143 -12.90 10.81 -7.33
C TRP A 143 -12.22 9.44 -7.27
N LEU A 144 -11.99 8.92 -6.06
CA LEU A 144 -11.37 7.61 -5.85
C LEU A 144 -12.27 6.48 -6.37
N MET A 145 -13.60 6.60 -6.23
CA MET A 145 -14.57 5.68 -6.82
C MET A 145 -14.48 5.59 -8.35
N GLY A 146 -14.04 6.68 -9.01
CA GLY A 146 -13.81 6.71 -10.46
C GLY A 146 -12.47 6.13 -10.90
N MET A 147 -11.51 5.97 -9.97
CA MET A 147 -10.14 5.55 -10.29
C MET A 147 -9.97 4.03 -10.38
N LEU A 148 -10.71 3.27 -9.59
CA LEU A 148 -10.58 1.81 -9.47
C LEU A 148 -11.95 1.13 -9.28
N PRO A 149 -12.03 -0.21 -9.50
CA PRO A 149 -13.25 -0.94 -9.24
C PRO A 149 -13.62 -0.88 -7.75
N HIS A 150 -14.84 -0.41 -7.44
CA HIS A 150 -15.28 -0.19 -6.06
C HIS A 150 -15.31 -1.46 -5.18
N HIS A 151 -15.33 -2.65 -5.79
CA HIS A 151 -15.31 -3.92 -5.04
C HIS A 151 -13.94 -4.24 -4.44
N TYR A 152 -12.90 -3.45 -4.75
CA TYR A 152 -11.58 -3.50 -4.10
C TYR A 152 -11.42 -2.44 -3.01
N ILE A 153 -12.52 -1.81 -2.59
CA ILE A 153 -12.59 -0.93 -1.43
C ILE A 153 -13.30 -1.69 -0.30
N TYR A 154 -12.60 -1.85 0.80
CA TYR A 154 -12.99 -2.63 1.98
C TYR A 154 -13.13 -1.72 3.19
N ASP A 155 -13.84 -2.20 4.22
CA ASP A 155 -14.09 -1.46 5.44
C ASP A 155 -12.90 -1.53 6.43
N SER A 156 -12.06 -2.56 6.32
CA SER A 156 -10.90 -2.77 7.20
C SER A 156 -9.68 -3.30 6.46
N ILE A 157 -8.51 -3.21 7.11
CA ILE A 157 -7.27 -3.80 6.59
C ILE A 157 -7.35 -5.34 6.60
N ASP A 158 -8.01 -5.91 7.59
CA ASP A 158 -8.17 -7.36 7.70
C ASP A 158 -8.95 -7.94 6.53
N GLU A 159 -10.01 -7.25 6.06
CA GLU A 159 -10.74 -7.65 4.86
C GLU A 159 -9.86 -7.61 3.59
N VAL A 160 -8.96 -6.62 3.50
CA VAL A 160 -7.97 -6.55 2.42
C VAL A 160 -7.02 -7.75 2.50
N LEU A 161 -6.49 -8.06 3.68
CA LEU A 161 -5.58 -9.18 3.89
C LEU A 161 -6.25 -10.52 3.60
N ASP A 162 -7.51 -10.70 4.00
CA ASP A 162 -8.29 -11.88 3.69
C ASP A 162 -8.51 -12.03 2.17
N MET A 163 -8.79 -10.94 1.46
CA MET A 163 -8.88 -10.97 0.00
C MET A 163 -7.55 -11.38 -0.64
N VAL A 164 -6.42 -10.85 -0.16
CA VAL A 164 -5.09 -11.23 -0.66
C VAL A 164 -4.82 -12.71 -0.43
N LYS A 165 -5.17 -13.27 0.75
CA LYS A 165 -5.07 -14.69 1.06
C LYS A 165 -5.93 -15.55 0.12
N GLN A 166 -7.18 -15.12 -0.16
CA GLN A 166 -8.07 -15.81 -1.11
C GLN A 166 -7.53 -15.79 -2.55
N ILE A 167 -6.84 -14.72 -2.94
CA ILE A 167 -6.16 -14.66 -4.24
C ILE A 167 -4.94 -15.59 -4.25
N ASP A 168 -4.15 -15.59 -3.18
CA ASP A 168 -2.94 -16.42 -3.08
C ASP A 168 -3.24 -17.91 -3.16
N CYS A 169 -4.32 -18.37 -2.51
CA CYS A 169 -4.76 -19.76 -2.58
C CYS A 169 -5.58 -20.10 -3.85
N GLY A 170 -5.88 -19.10 -4.70
CA GLY A 170 -6.60 -19.30 -5.97
C GLY A 170 -8.13 -19.35 -5.85
N GLU A 171 -8.70 -19.06 -4.69
CA GLU A 171 -10.16 -18.98 -4.49
C GLU A 171 -10.78 -17.77 -5.19
N LYS A 172 -9.99 -16.70 -5.32
CA LYS A 172 -10.39 -15.45 -5.99
C LYS A 172 -9.46 -15.12 -7.14
N LYS A 173 -9.99 -14.38 -8.10
CA LYS A 173 -9.23 -13.85 -9.23
C LYS A 173 -9.19 -12.33 -9.16
N ILE A 174 -8.11 -11.75 -9.65
CA ILE A 174 -7.99 -10.30 -9.83
C ILE A 174 -8.63 -9.92 -11.18
N ASP A 175 -9.34 -8.79 -11.22
CA ASP A 175 -9.92 -8.26 -12.46
C ASP A 175 -8.82 -7.84 -13.44
N SER A 176 -8.67 -8.61 -14.51
CA SER A 176 -7.65 -8.41 -15.53
C SER A 176 -7.98 -7.31 -16.56
N ASP A 177 -9.22 -6.86 -16.64
CA ASP A 177 -9.64 -5.86 -17.64
C ASP A 177 -9.10 -4.46 -17.28
N ARG A 178 -8.95 -4.20 -15.98
CA ARG A 178 -8.46 -2.92 -15.47
C ARG A 178 -6.98 -2.94 -15.17
N TRP A 179 -6.41 -4.06 -14.79
CA TRP A 179 -5.07 -4.19 -14.23
C TRP A 179 -4.14 -5.05 -15.06
N ARG A 180 -2.89 -4.64 -15.10
CA ARG A 180 -1.83 -5.40 -15.74
C ARG A 180 -1.33 -6.46 -14.77
N LEU A 181 -1.68 -7.71 -15.04
CA LEU A 181 -1.25 -8.85 -14.23
C LEU A 181 -0.04 -9.52 -14.88
N LEU A 182 0.99 -9.74 -14.08
CA LEU A 182 2.23 -10.37 -14.53
C LEU A 182 2.08 -11.90 -14.64
N ARG A 183 1.20 -12.49 -13.82
CA ARG A 183 0.95 -13.92 -13.78
C ARG A 183 -0.44 -14.23 -14.35
N LYS A 184 -0.48 -15.21 -15.26
CA LYS A 184 -1.74 -15.64 -15.89
C LYS A 184 -2.70 -16.32 -14.89
N GLU A 185 -2.14 -16.97 -13.87
CA GLU A 185 -2.88 -17.69 -12.83
C GLU A 185 -3.76 -16.77 -11.98
N LEU A 186 -3.42 -15.49 -11.91
CA LEU A 186 -4.16 -14.48 -11.16
C LEU A 186 -5.40 -13.92 -11.89
N ARG A 187 -5.55 -14.25 -13.17
CA ARG A 187 -6.65 -13.78 -14.02
C ARG A 187 -7.92 -14.57 -13.83
#